data_844324cd6bff90b4f5b0ffa638ed1af3
#
_entry.id   844324cd6bff90b4f5b0ffa638ed1af3
#
_cell.length_a   1.000
_cell.length_b   1.000
_cell.length_c   1.000
_cell.angle_alpha   90.00
_cell.angle_beta   90.00
_cell.angle_gamma   90.00
#
_symmetry.space_group_name_H-M   'P 1'
#
loop_
_entity.id
_entity.type
_entity.pdbx_description
1 polymer ?
#
loop_
_entity_poly.entity_id
_entity_poly.type
_entity_poly.pdbx_seq_one_letter_code
_entity_poly.pdbx_strand_id
1 'polypeptide(L)'
;MLAIIAGEIESPLISQNPMFFGENGQFSKDVLVQFLNSIDSDPTGGAKLYWENLQSTAQTQQYFAKYMSLFTQSDIVNKLQLTDQLAGNNNTFNVEFVMVPFGYTKDTTIVVADADVKKYYESHKKFYKQQAGRDIEYVVYEVKPSTADVAAANEAFAKVYDEFATTENMKSFLLANSDRKFDNTWYKAGELNKISKEVNDFVFTNGATVSEAIAKGNTFSAVRVIASAMVPDSVYVKYVPAASENVDSLLNVAEPMWITQTPGFEDLMTAKVGSQVKLGGFVFNVLKTTAPVAKKRVAVLEKNAVASKETVNGYYAQANTLATMAAGKYDSFRKAVDSLGVYAHPVVKMAEGTSRLGAVDGTKEITRWAFEAKKGQVSSIFTINNNYFVVAAVTGIHEEGYTPVNEVASSIRNILYNKQYAAKKAAEVKENIEGLTDLTAIAEKLGTTVSTKDGVAFSSFSSMGLDPMFIGAAYASEDNVICGPVAGNNGVYVYKVTGRETQSHYTEESAKQHSAQRAQYSSQMVVPVMMDDADVKDNRARFY
;
A
#
# COMPACT_ATOMS: atom_id res chain seq x y z
N MET A 1 -28.15 -15.00 -2.03
CA MET A 1 -28.50 -14.30 -0.78
C MET A 1 -29.27 -15.19 0.20
N LEU A 2 -30.36 -15.87 -0.17
CA LEU A 2 -31.10 -16.78 0.74
C LEU A 2 -30.19 -17.82 1.39
N ALA A 3 -29.29 -18.44 0.64
CA ALA A 3 -28.32 -19.41 1.16
C ALA A 3 -27.33 -18.80 2.18
N ILE A 4 -26.98 -17.51 2.01
CA ILE A 4 -26.13 -16.78 3.00
C ILE A 4 -26.95 -16.52 4.28
N ILE A 5 -28.21 -16.09 4.15
CA ILE A 5 -29.09 -15.86 5.30
C ILE A 5 -29.39 -17.20 6.02
N ALA A 6 -29.54 -18.27 5.25
CA ALA A 6 -29.71 -19.62 5.80
C ALA A 6 -28.46 -20.19 6.50
N GLY A 7 -27.28 -19.59 6.25
CA GLY A 7 -25.99 -20.08 6.75
C GLY A 7 -25.41 -21.24 5.93
N GLU A 8 -25.95 -21.50 4.73
CA GLU A 8 -25.45 -22.52 3.81
C GLU A 8 -24.21 -22.05 3.02
N ILE A 9 -24.06 -20.73 2.86
CA ILE A 9 -22.93 -20.09 2.21
C ILE A 9 -22.39 -19.00 3.15
N GLU A 10 -21.11 -19.03 3.45
CA GLU A 10 -20.45 -18.01 4.25
C GLU A 10 -20.14 -16.78 3.38
N SER A 11 -20.48 -15.59 3.89
CA SER A 11 -20.11 -14.32 3.31
C SER A 11 -19.42 -13.46 4.37
N PRO A 12 -18.09 -13.22 4.26
CA PRO A 12 -17.35 -12.40 5.22
C PRO A 12 -17.93 -10.99 5.38
N LEU A 13 -18.52 -10.42 4.32
CA LEU A 13 -19.21 -9.13 4.38
C LEU A 13 -20.40 -9.11 5.35
N ILE A 14 -21.00 -10.26 5.59
CA ILE A 14 -22.14 -10.40 6.50
C ILE A 14 -21.67 -11.00 7.83
N SER A 15 -20.89 -12.08 7.78
CA SER A 15 -20.45 -12.77 9.00
C SER A 15 -19.42 -12.00 9.83
N GLN A 16 -18.68 -11.06 9.23
CA GLN A 16 -17.72 -10.19 9.93
C GLN A 16 -18.25 -8.77 10.14
N ASN A 17 -19.51 -8.51 9.78
CA ASN A 17 -20.11 -7.20 9.99
C ASN A 17 -20.58 -7.04 11.44
N PRO A 18 -20.01 -6.10 12.21
CA PRO A 18 -20.37 -5.90 13.61
C PRO A 18 -21.85 -5.61 13.86
N MET A 19 -22.56 -5.08 12.85
CA MET A 19 -24.01 -4.83 12.92
C MET A 19 -24.81 -6.11 13.13
N PHE A 20 -24.28 -7.27 12.72
CA PHE A 20 -24.94 -8.56 12.80
C PHE A 20 -24.31 -9.48 13.85
N PHE A 21 -23.56 -8.92 14.79
CA PHE A 21 -23.00 -9.70 15.91
C PHE A 21 -24.01 -9.85 17.03
N GLY A 22 -24.05 -11.05 17.59
CA GLY A 22 -24.76 -11.33 18.83
C GLY A 22 -23.97 -10.91 20.06
N GLU A 23 -24.48 -11.23 21.23
CA GLU A 23 -23.88 -10.88 22.53
C GLU A 23 -22.48 -11.44 22.75
N ASN A 24 -22.18 -12.54 22.13
CA ASN A 24 -20.87 -13.20 22.19
C ASN A 24 -19.81 -12.55 21.27
N GLY A 25 -20.15 -11.45 20.57
CA GLY A 25 -19.26 -10.77 19.63
C GLY A 25 -19.03 -11.55 18.32
N GLN A 26 -19.86 -12.57 18.05
CA GLN A 26 -19.83 -13.36 16.82
C GLN A 26 -21.10 -13.11 16.00
N PHE A 27 -21.05 -13.44 14.72
CA PHE A 27 -22.22 -13.35 13.85
C PHE A 27 -23.43 -14.10 14.43
N SER A 28 -24.57 -13.42 14.43
CA SER A 28 -25.85 -13.97 14.87
C SER A 28 -26.88 -13.84 13.74
N LYS A 29 -27.38 -15.00 13.31
CA LYS A 29 -28.47 -15.06 12.32
C LYS A 29 -29.72 -14.36 12.81
N ASP A 30 -30.03 -14.45 14.10
CA ASP A 30 -31.24 -13.83 14.67
C ASP A 30 -31.15 -12.30 14.61
N VAL A 31 -29.97 -11.72 14.88
CA VAL A 31 -29.73 -10.28 14.74
C VAL A 31 -29.90 -9.84 13.28
N LEU A 32 -29.37 -10.61 12.33
CA LEU A 32 -29.58 -10.34 10.91
C LEU A 32 -31.05 -10.38 10.53
N VAL A 33 -31.81 -11.40 10.97
CA VAL A 33 -33.24 -11.52 10.69
C VAL A 33 -34.03 -10.38 11.33
N GLN A 34 -33.70 -9.99 12.57
CA GLN A 34 -34.31 -8.80 13.19
C GLN A 34 -34.06 -7.53 12.41
N PHE A 35 -32.82 -7.33 11.95
CA PHE A 35 -32.49 -6.19 11.08
C PHE A 35 -33.33 -6.22 9.80
N LEU A 36 -33.43 -7.37 9.12
CA LEU A 36 -34.23 -7.51 7.90
C LEU A 36 -35.71 -7.19 8.10
N ASN A 37 -36.27 -7.62 9.23
CA ASN A 37 -37.65 -7.33 9.59
C ASN A 37 -37.90 -5.85 9.95
N SER A 38 -36.83 -5.12 10.32
CA SER A 38 -36.92 -3.69 10.69
C SER A 38 -36.73 -2.74 9.50
N ILE A 39 -36.25 -3.22 8.35
CA ILE A 39 -35.90 -2.38 7.18
C ILE A 39 -37.07 -1.51 6.73
N ASP A 40 -38.27 -2.08 6.63
CA ASP A 40 -39.46 -1.38 6.14
C ASP A 40 -40.00 -0.38 7.18
N SER A 41 -39.53 -0.44 8.43
CA SER A 41 -39.93 0.45 9.51
C SER A 41 -39.00 1.68 9.61
N ASP A 42 -37.91 1.76 8.85
CA ASP A 42 -36.99 2.90 8.83
C ASP A 42 -37.58 4.06 7.99
N PRO A 43 -38.00 5.16 8.62
CA PRO A 43 -38.61 6.29 7.91
C PRO A 43 -37.61 7.04 7.00
N THR A 44 -36.30 6.82 7.18
CA THR A 44 -35.25 7.47 6.38
C THR A 44 -34.94 6.69 5.10
N GLY A 45 -35.34 5.41 5.01
CA GLY A 45 -34.96 4.49 3.94
C GLY A 45 -33.48 4.09 3.94
N GLY A 46 -32.70 4.58 4.90
CA GLY A 46 -31.25 4.33 4.98
C GLY A 46 -30.90 2.86 5.20
N ALA A 47 -31.67 2.15 6.05
CA ALA A 47 -31.50 0.72 6.30
C ALA A 47 -31.74 -0.11 5.04
N LYS A 48 -32.73 0.25 4.24
CA LYS A 48 -33.02 -0.41 2.96
C LYS A 48 -31.90 -0.22 1.96
N LEU A 49 -31.45 1.01 1.76
CA LEU A 49 -30.33 1.32 0.84
C LEU A 49 -29.06 0.62 1.26
N TYR A 50 -28.76 0.62 2.57
CA TYR A 50 -27.61 -0.10 3.12
C TYR A 50 -27.68 -1.59 2.81
N TRP A 51 -28.84 -2.23 3.04
CA TRP A 51 -29.04 -3.65 2.77
C TRP A 51 -28.93 -3.99 1.29
N GLU A 52 -29.53 -3.20 0.40
CA GLU A 52 -29.45 -3.38 -1.06
C GLU A 52 -27.99 -3.32 -1.54
N ASN A 53 -27.21 -2.35 -1.04
CA ASN A 53 -25.78 -2.24 -1.34
C ASN A 53 -24.98 -3.44 -0.81
N LEU A 54 -25.22 -3.86 0.44
CA LEU A 54 -24.57 -5.01 1.04
C LEU A 54 -24.91 -6.30 0.28
N GLN A 55 -26.17 -6.46 -0.10
CA GLN A 55 -26.66 -7.59 -0.89
C GLN A 55 -26.01 -7.65 -2.27
N SER A 56 -25.96 -6.54 -2.99
CA SER A 56 -25.34 -6.45 -4.31
C SER A 56 -23.83 -6.77 -4.23
N THR A 57 -23.16 -6.21 -3.23
CA THR A 57 -21.72 -6.45 -3.01
C THR A 57 -21.44 -7.91 -2.66
N ALA A 58 -22.24 -8.51 -1.76
CA ALA A 58 -22.08 -9.92 -1.39
C ALA A 58 -22.35 -10.87 -2.57
N GLN A 59 -23.35 -10.59 -3.39
CA GLN A 59 -23.61 -11.36 -4.61
C GLN A 59 -22.44 -11.27 -5.59
N THR A 60 -21.95 -10.08 -5.85
CA THR A 60 -20.80 -9.85 -6.75
C THR A 60 -19.56 -10.59 -6.26
N GLN A 61 -19.25 -10.52 -4.95
CA GLN A 61 -18.14 -11.26 -4.36
C GLN A 61 -18.30 -12.78 -4.49
N GLN A 62 -19.52 -13.32 -4.28
CA GLN A 62 -19.77 -14.75 -4.43
C GLN A 62 -19.64 -15.21 -5.89
N TYR A 63 -20.13 -14.43 -6.85
CA TYR A 63 -19.91 -14.70 -8.27
C TYR A 63 -18.42 -14.73 -8.60
N PHE A 64 -17.70 -13.71 -8.13
CA PHE A 64 -16.27 -13.60 -8.34
C PHE A 64 -15.52 -14.78 -7.71
N ALA A 65 -15.80 -15.10 -6.46
CA ALA A 65 -15.18 -16.22 -5.75
C ALA A 65 -15.42 -17.57 -6.46
N LYS A 66 -16.67 -17.83 -6.90
CA LYS A 66 -17.00 -19.03 -7.67
C LYS A 66 -16.27 -19.07 -9.02
N TYR A 67 -16.22 -17.95 -9.72
CA TYR A 67 -15.53 -17.85 -11.00
C TYR A 67 -14.04 -18.10 -10.82
N MET A 68 -13.41 -17.47 -9.83
CA MET A 68 -11.98 -17.65 -9.53
C MET A 68 -11.68 -19.07 -9.07
N SER A 69 -12.60 -19.75 -8.36
CA SER A 69 -12.41 -21.14 -7.95
C SER A 69 -12.32 -22.10 -9.14
N LEU A 70 -12.94 -21.80 -10.27
CA LEU A 70 -12.81 -22.61 -11.50
C LEU A 70 -11.35 -22.63 -12.00
N PHE A 71 -10.65 -21.50 -11.93
CA PHE A 71 -9.26 -21.41 -12.33
C PHE A 71 -8.33 -22.11 -11.32
N THR A 72 -8.53 -21.85 -10.02
CA THR A 72 -7.69 -22.48 -9.00
C THR A 72 -7.86 -24.00 -8.94
N GLN A 73 -9.08 -24.51 -9.20
CA GLN A 73 -9.36 -25.94 -9.18
C GLN A 73 -9.05 -26.61 -10.53
N SER A 74 -8.83 -25.85 -11.60
CA SER A 74 -8.43 -26.41 -12.90
C SER A 74 -6.94 -26.77 -12.98
N ASP A 75 -6.09 -26.23 -12.07
CA ASP A 75 -4.68 -26.57 -11.99
C ASP A 75 -4.50 -27.91 -11.23
N ILE A 76 -4.77 -29.00 -11.93
CA ILE A 76 -4.65 -30.37 -11.39
C ILE A 76 -3.24 -30.87 -11.66
N VAL A 77 -2.52 -31.24 -10.61
CA VAL A 77 -1.22 -31.91 -10.73
C VAL A 77 -1.43 -33.30 -11.35
N ASN A 78 -1.09 -33.45 -12.62
CA ASN A 78 -1.15 -34.75 -13.29
C ASN A 78 0.04 -35.64 -12.91
N LYS A 79 -0.02 -36.94 -13.25
CA LYS A 79 1.04 -37.91 -12.88
C LYS A 79 2.42 -37.53 -13.43
N LEU A 80 2.50 -36.95 -14.62
CA LEU A 80 3.78 -36.55 -15.21
C LEU A 80 4.39 -35.40 -14.45
N GLN A 81 3.60 -34.35 -14.20
CA GLN A 81 4.03 -33.19 -13.39
C GLN A 81 4.42 -33.61 -11.98
N LEU A 82 3.67 -34.54 -11.35
CA LEU A 82 3.99 -35.06 -10.03
C LEU A 82 5.34 -35.78 -10.05
N THR A 83 5.57 -36.68 -11.05
CA THR A 83 6.83 -37.39 -11.19
C THR A 83 8.01 -36.42 -11.37
N ASP A 84 7.85 -35.40 -12.21
CA ASP A 84 8.89 -34.38 -12.43
C ASP A 84 9.17 -33.55 -11.19
N GLN A 85 8.14 -33.15 -10.46
CA GLN A 85 8.29 -32.41 -9.20
C GLN A 85 8.95 -33.24 -8.10
N LEU A 86 8.55 -34.51 -7.95
CA LEU A 86 9.18 -35.43 -7.01
C LEU A 86 10.65 -35.65 -7.37
N ALA A 87 10.96 -35.92 -8.64
CA ALA A 87 12.31 -36.12 -9.10
C ALA A 87 13.16 -34.84 -8.93
N GLY A 88 12.64 -33.69 -9.32
CA GLY A 88 13.35 -32.41 -9.25
C GLY A 88 13.65 -31.93 -7.83
N ASN A 89 12.88 -32.40 -6.83
CA ASN A 89 13.08 -32.00 -5.42
C ASN A 89 13.77 -33.10 -4.59
N ASN A 90 13.57 -34.36 -4.91
CA ASN A 90 14.10 -35.48 -4.13
C ASN A 90 15.41 -36.07 -4.69
N ASN A 91 15.64 -35.99 -6.00
CA ASN A 91 16.92 -36.40 -6.56
C ASN A 91 17.94 -35.30 -6.37
N THR A 92 18.88 -35.53 -5.46
CA THR A 92 19.96 -34.61 -5.18
C THR A 92 21.30 -35.13 -5.70
N PHE A 93 22.21 -34.21 -5.94
CA PHE A 93 23.57 -34.54 -6.33
C PHE A 93 24.58 -33.70 -5.55
N ASN A 94 25.77 -34.26 -5.37
CA ASN A 94 26.95 -33.60 -4.85
C ASN A 94 27.82 -33.18 -6.03
N VAL A 95 28.35 -31.97 -6.01
CA VAL A 95 29.09 -31.42 -7.14
C VAL A 95 30.32 -30.63 -6.68
N GLU A 96 31.42 -30.91 -7.32
CA GLU A 96 32.64 -30.09 -7.33
C GLU A 96 32.62 -29.23 -8.58
N PHE A 97 32.93 -27.95 -8.45
CA PHE A 97 32.93 -27.05 -9.60
C PHE A 97 33.95 -25.93 -9.47
N VAL A 98 34.34 -25.45 -10.64
CA VAL A 98 35.14 -24.23 -10.82
C VAL A 98 34.26 -23.21 -11.51
N MET A 99 34.21 -21.99 -10.96
CA MET A 99 33.45 -20.87 -11.52
C MET A 99 34.41 -19.78 -11.97
N VAL A 100 34.33 -19.35 -13.20
CA VAL A 100 34.96 -18.14 -13.72
C VAL A 100 33.90 -17.06 -13.78
N PRO A 101 33.92 -16.08 -12.87
CA PRO A 101 32.89 -15.06 -12.82
C PRO A 101 32.97 -14.12 -14.03
N PHE A 102 31.85 -13.58 -14.46
CA PHE A 102 31.83 -12.54 -15.48
C PHE A 102 32.44 -11.24 -14.93
N GLY A 103 33.34 -10.64 -15.69
CA GLY A 103 33.94 -9.36 -15.31
C GLY A 103 32.95 -8.19 -15.42
N TYR A 104 33.18 -7.16 -14.63
CA TYR A 104 32.38 -5.92 -14.68
C TYR A 104 32.72 -5.02 -15.88
N THR A 105 33.87 -5.24 -16.51
CA THR A 105 34.32 -4.43 -17.65
C THR A 105 33.72 -4.97 -18.94
N LYS A 106 33.07 -4.09 -19.70
CA LYS A 106 32.51 -4.45 -21.01
C LYS A 106 33.61 -4.85 -21.99
N ASP A 107 33.41 -5.98 -22.65
CA ASP A 107 34.23 -6.39 -23.80
C ASP A 107 33.82 -5.58 -25.02
N THR A 108 34.69 -4.67 -25.44
CA THR A 108 34.44 -3.77 -26.58
C THR A 108 34.50 -4.46 -27.93
N THR A 109 34.97 -5.72 -27.98
CA THR A 109 35.00 -6.50 -29.23
C THR A 109 33.66 -7.11 -29.59
N ILE A 110 32.71 -7.12 -28.62
CA ILE A 110 31.36 -7.64 -28.84
C ILE A 110 30.49 -6.50 -29.33
N VAL A 111 30.05 -6.56 -30.56
CA VAL A 111 29.19 -5.57 -31.21
C VAL A 111 27.85 -6.24 -31.56
N VAL A 112 26.78 -5.78 -30.92
CA VAL A 112 25.42 -6.22 -31.24
C VAL A 112 24.87 -5.36 -32.39
N ALA A 113 24.61 -5.99 -33.52
CA ALA A 113 24.08 -5.32 -34.71
C ALA A 113 22.61 -4.89 -34.53
N ASP A 114 22.20 -3.79 -35.14
CA ASP A 114 20.81 -3.30 -35.09
C ASP A 114 19.82 -4.31 -35.72
N ALA A 115 20.27 -5.08 -36.68
CA ALA A 115 19.48 -6.17 -37.28
C ALA A 115 19.13 -7.26 -36.26
N ASP A 116 20.04 -7.59 -35.33
CA ASP A 116 19.81 -8.58 -34.28
C ASP A 116 18.84 -8.03 -33.22
N VAL A 117 18.99 -6.75 -32.88
CA VAL A 117 18.05 -6.04 -31.99
C VAL A 117 16.63 -6.09 -32.56
N LYS A 118 16.48 -5.75 -33.85
CA LYS A 118 15.16 -5.78 -34.51
C LYS A 118 14.59 -7.19 -34.58
N LYS A 119 15.43 -8.19 -34.91
CA LYS A 119 15.02 -9.60 -34.94
C LYS A 119 14.56 -10.10 -33.58
N TYR A 120 15.29 -9.75 -32.51
CA TYR A 120 14.91 -10.08 -31.15
C TYR A 120 13.58 -9.42 -30.78
N TYR A 121 13.44 -8.11 -31.04
CA TYR A 121 12.20 -7.38 -30.79
C TYR A 121 10.99 -8.03 -31.47
N GLU A 122 11.06 -8.33 -32.77
CA GLU A 122 9.92 -8.92 -33.51
C GLU A 122 9.54 -10.30 -32.95
N SER A 123 10.53 -11.12 -32.57
CA SER A 123 10.27 -12.45 -31.99
C SER A 123 9.72 -12.39 -30.56
N HIS A 124 9.91 -11.27 -29.87
CA HIS A 124 9.48 -11.05 -28.48
C HIS A 124 8.47 -9.91 -28.34
N LYS A 125 7.84 -9.47 -29.43
CA LYS A 125 7.00 -8.28 -29.52
C LYS A 125 5.90 -8.24 -28.45
N LYS A 126 5.31 -9.39 -28.11
CA LYS A 126 4.27 -9.52 -27.09
C LYS A 126 4.70 -8.99 -25.71
N PHE A 127 5.98 -9.06 -25.36
CA PHE A 127 6.52 -8.56 -24.08
C PHE A 127 6.67 -7.03 -24.04
N TYR A 128 6.53 -6.37 -25.20
CA TYR A 128 6.65 -4.91 -25.33
C TYR A 128 5.31 -4.22 -25.52
N LYS A 129 4.20 -4.90 -25.18
CA LYS A 129 2.87 -4.26 -25.14
C LYS A 129 2.85 -3.16 -24.08
N GLN A 130 2.28 -2.01 -24.41
CA GLN A 130 2.15 -0.87 -23.50
C GLN A 130 0.77 -0.26 -23.60
N GLN A 131 0.32 0.33 -22.51
CA GLN A 131 -0.85 1.19 -22.47
C GLN A 131 -0.47 2.62 -22.88
N ALA A 132 -1.49 3.42 -23.24
CA ALA A 132 -1.27 4.85 -23.44
C ALA A 132 -0.71 5.51 -22.19
N GLY A 133 0.26 6.38 -22.37
CA GLY A 133 0.92 7.07 -21.26
C GLY A 133 1.47 8.43 -21.67
N ARG A 134 1.81 9.25 -20.67
CA ARG A 134 2.44 10.54 -20.87
C ARG A 134 3.67 10.66 -19.98
N ASP A 135 4.78 11.16 -20.55
CA ASP A 135 5.88 11.64 -19.74
C ASP A 135 5.64 13.12 -19.49
N ILE A 136 5.75 13.52 -18.23
CA ILE A 136 5.65 14.92 -17.85
C ILE A 136 6.81 15.32 -16.93
N GLU A 137 7.11 16.59 -16.92
CA GLU A 137 7.86 17.23 -15.83
C GLU A 137 6.95 18.29 -15.21
N TYR A 138 6.95 18.38 -13.88
CA TYR A 138 6.15 19.38 -13.20
C TYR A 138 6.92 20.05 -12.06
N VAL A 139 6.63 21.34 -11.84
CA VAL A 139 7.07 22.09 -10.67
C VAL A 139 5.87 22.30 -9.78
N VAL A 140 6.04 22.07 -8.49
CA VAL A 140 5.00 22.26 -7.46
C VAL A 140 5.45 23.30 -6.44
N TYR A 141 4.56 24.23 -6.15
CA TYR A 141 4.69 25.20 -5.07
C TYR A 141 3.68 24.83 -3.99
N GLU A 142 4.17 24.28 -2.90
CA GLU A 142 3.36 23.95 -1.73
C GLU A 142 3.18 25.21 -0.87
N VAL A 143 1.93 25.62 -0.66
CA VAL A 143 1.60 26.80 0.14
C VAL A 143 1.81 26.47 1.63
N LYS A 144 2.80 27.10 2.23
CA LYS A 144 3.08 27.00 3.67
C LYS A 144 2.89 28.37 4.33
N PRO A 145 2.43 28.41 5.58
CA PRO A 145 2.34 29.65 6.34
C PRO A 145 3.70 30.36 6.38
N SER A 146 3.69 31.65 6.18
CA SER A 146 4.86 32.53 6.33
C SER A 146 5.20 32.77 7.80
N THR A 147 6.36 33.34 8.07
CA THR A 147 6.73 33.79 9.41
C THR A 147 5.74 34.81 9.98
N ALA A 148 5.17 35.66 9.13
CA ALA A 148 4.14 36.62 9.51
C ALA A 148 2.82 35.90 9.89
N ASP A 149 2.44 34.85 9.16
CA ASP A 149 1.25 34.04 9.47
C ASP A 149 1.43 33.32 10.81
N VAL A 150 2.62 32.77 11.05
CA VAL A 150 2.96 32.11 12.33
C VAL A 150 2.93 33.11 13.48
N ALA A 151 3.46 34.32 13.30
CA ALA A 151 3.39 35.38 14.29
C ALA A 151 1.95 35.82 14.57
N ALA A 152 1.12 35.97 13.54
CA ALA A 152 -0.30 36.29 13.68
C ALA A 152 -1.08 35.20 14.43
N ALA A 153 -0.79 33.93 14.18
CA ALA A 153 -1.41 32.82 14.93
C ALA A 153 -0.99 32.83 16.40
N ASN A 154 0.29 33.11 16.69
CA ASN A 154 0.78 33.25 18.06
C ASN A 154 0.14 34.43 18.77
N GLU A 155 -0.01 35.57 18.13
CA GLU A 155 -0.70 36.75 18.70
C GLU A 155 -2.18 36.43 18.95
N ALA A 156 -2.86 35.78 18.02
CA ALA A 156 -4.25 35.36 18.17
C ALA A 156 -4.41 34.35 19.32
N PHE A 157 -3.44 33.46 19.52
CA PHE A 157 -3.39 32.55 20.66
C PHE A 157 -3.21 33.30 21.98
N ALA A 158 -2.22 34.18 22.03
CA ALA A 158 -1.92 34.96 23.24
C ALA A 158 -3.11 35.83 23.71
N LYS A 159 -3.87 36.42 22.78
CA LYS A 159 -5.05 37.24 23.09
C LYS A 159 -6.15 36.50 23.85
N VAL A 160 -6.27 35.19 23.68
CA VAL A 160 -7.35 34.37 24.26
C VAL A 160 -6.85 33.44 25.37
N TYR A 161 -5.54 33.39 25.63
CA TYR A 161 -4.94 32.49 26.60
C TYR A 161 -5.37 32.72 28.03
N ASP A 162 -5.44 34.00 28.49
CA ASP A 162 -5.82 34.34 29.87
C ASP A 162 -7.30 34.00 30.14
N GLU A 163 -8.16 34.22 29.15
CA GLU A 163 -9.56 33.81 29.21
C GLU A 163 -9.71 32.29 29.23
N PHE A 164 -8.91 31.56 28.41
CA PHE A 164 -8.87 30.10 28.43
C PHE A 164 -8.53 29.57 29.83
N ALA A 165 -7.59 30.20 30.52
CA ALA A 165 -7.16 29.77 31.83
C ALA A 165 -8.26 29.90 32.90
N THR A 166 -9.21 30.82 32.73
CA THR A 166 -10.17 31.21 33.79
C THR A 166 -11.64 30.89 33.44
N THR A 167 -12.00 30.78 32.16
CA THR A 167 -13.39 30.61 31.73
C THR A 167 -14.08 29.40 32.38
N GLU A 168 -15.37 29.56 32.74
CA GLU A 168 -16.21 28.47 33.24
C GLU A 168 -16.91 27.73 32.11
N ASN A 169 -17.22 28.39 30.99
CA ASN A 169 -17.90 27.79 29.85
C ASN A 169 -16.90 27.39 28.75
N MET A 170 -16.12 26.36 29.04
CA MET A 170 -15.04 25.87 28.17
C MET A 170 -15.53 25.48 26.79
N LYS A 171 -16.69 24.83 26.68
CA LYS A 171 -17.23 24.36 25.37
C LYS A 171 -17.52 25.53 24.44
N SER A 172 -18.22 26.55 24.91
CA SER A 172 -18.53 27.74 24.10
C SER A 172 -17.27 28.56 23.79
N PHE A 173 -16.35 28.65 24.76
CA PHE A 173 -15.09 29.35 24.58
C PHE A 173 -14.25 28.70 23.46
N LEU A 174 -14.02 27.39 23.50
CA LEU A 174 -13.24 26.70 22.47
C LEU A 174 -13.93 26.69 21.11
N LEU A 175 -15.26 26.65 21.07
CA LEU A 175 -16.00 26.75 19.82
C LEU A 175 -15.76 28.12 19.12
N ALA A 176 -15.62 29.18 19.87
CA ALA A 176 -15.39 30.53 19.34
C ALA A 176 -13.91 30.85 19.10
N ASN A 177 -13.01 30.29 19.91
CA ASN A 177 -11.63 30.76 20.01
C ASN A 177 -10.57 29.72 19.69
N SER A 178 -10.93 28.46 19.34
CA SER A 178 -9.96 27.41 19.12
C SER A 178 -10.22 26.68 17.79
N ASP A 179 -9.15 26.27 17.13
CA ASP A 179 -9.23 25.40 15.95
C ASP A 179 -9.58 23.96 16.34
N ARG A 180 -9.38 23.59 17.61
CA ARG A 180 -9.78 22.32 18.20
C ARG A 180 -11.04 22.48 19.03
N LYS A 181 -12.02 21.63 18.77
CA LYS A 181 -13.26 21.56 19.54
C LYS A 181 -13.06 20.83 20.87
N PHE A 182 -13.84 21.21 21.89
CA PHE A 182 -13.91 20.49 23.15
C PHE A 182 -14.68 19.16 22.93
N ASP A 183 -14.04 18.02 23.21
CA ASP A 183 -14.60 16.69 23.00
C ASP A 183 -15.14 16.03 24.26
N ASN A 184 -14.89 16.63 25.42
CA ASN A 184 -15.33 16.16 26.74
C ASN A 184 -14.86 14.75 27.14
N THR A 185 -13.85 14.21 26.44
CA THR A 185 -13.37 12.83 26.59
C THR A 185 -12.53 12.66 27.87
N TRP A 186 -12.65 11.50 28.52
CA TRP A 186 -11.78 11.08 29.60
C TRP A 186 -10.55 10.33 29.04
N TYR A 187 -9.37 10.88 29.28
CA TYR A 187 -8.10 10.34 28.78
C TYR A 187 -7.31 9.68 29.90
N LYS A 188 -6.72 8.53 29.62
CA LYS A 188 -5.66 7.92 30.45
C LYS A 188 -4.27 8.29 29.94
N ALA A 189 -3.26 8.06 30.77
CA ALA A 189 -1.87 8.35 30.42
C ALA A 189 -1.47 7.67 29.10
N GLY A 190 -0.84 8.43 28.21
CA GLY A 190 -0.44 8.02 26.88
C GLY A 190 -1.43 8.32 25.76
N GLU A 191 -2.72 8.49 26.04
CA GLU A 191 -3.73 8.71 25.00
C GLU A 191 -3.69 10.12 24.38
N LEU A 192 -3.17 11.11 25.12
CA LEU A 192 -2.97 12.46 24.61
C LEU A 192 -1.73 12.62 23.73
N ASN A 193 -0.88 11.58 23.59
CA ASN A 193 0.25 11.60 22.67
C ASN A 193 -0.16 11.83 21.20
N LYS A 194 -1.39 11.48 20.82
CA LYS A 194 -1.95 11.80 19.51
C LYS A 194 -2.20 13.30 19.28
N ILE A 195 -2.25 14.11 20.35
CA ILE A 195 -2.26 15.57 20.26
C ILE A 195 -0.81 16.04 20.26
N SER A 196 -0.10 15.86 21.37
CA SER A 196 1.34 15.99 21.47
C SER A 196 1.85 15.29 22.73
N LYS A 197 3.14 14.90 22.71
CA LYS A 197 3.81 14.32 23.88
C LYS A 197 3.85 15.33 25.03
N GLU A 198 4.10 16.60 24.73
CA GLU A 198 4.17 17.70 25.69
C GLU A 198 2.84 17.89 26.41
N VAL A 199 1.73 17.82 25.69
CA VAL A 199 0.38 17.87 26.28
C VAL A 199 0.14 16.67 27.18
N ASN A 200 0.49 15.45 26.76
CA ASN A 200 0.32 14.26 27.58
C ASN A 200 1.16 14.33 28.86
N ASP A 201 2.43 14.70 28.73
CA ASP A 201 3.35 14.78 29.85
C ASP A 201 2.91 15.86 30.86
N PHE A 202 2.49 17.03 30.38
CA PHE A 202 1.94 18.06 31.26
C PHE A 202 0.72 17.53 32.04
N VAL A 203 -0.23 16.93 31.36
CA VAL A 203 -1.49 16.48 31.96
C VAL A 203 -1.27 15.41 33.03
N PHE A 204 -0.35 14.47 32.82
CA PHE A 204 -0.20 13.30 33.71
C PHE A 204 0.98 13.37 34.67
N THR A 205 1.96 14.25 34.45
CA THR A 205 3.15 14.38 35.31
C THR A 205 3.25 15.72 36.05
N ASN A 206 2.62 16.79 35.53
CA ASN A 206 2.60 18.11 36.15
C ASN A 206 1.34 18.29 37.01
N GLY A 207 1.50 18.86 38.17
CA GLY A 207 0.38 19.14 39.10
C GLY A 207 -0.43 20.42 38.80
N ALA A 208 0.01 21.25 37.85
CA ALA A 208 -0.66 22.48 37.49
C ALA A 208 -1.96 22.19 36.68
N THR A 209 -2.91 23.13 36.79
CA THR A 209 -4.22 23.00 36.12
C THR A 209 -4.16 23.44 34.66
N VAL A 210 -3.34 24.44 34.32
CA VAL A 210 -3.20 25.02 32.99
C VAL A 210 -1.73 25.00 32.57
N SER A 211 -1.43 24.56 31.36
CA SER A 211 -0.05 24.59 30.82
C SER A 211 0.30 26.00 30.35
N GLU A 212 1.60 26.28 30.29
CA GLU A 212 2.12 27.35 29.44
C GLU A 212 1.81 27.08 27.97
N ALA A 213 2.05 28.08 27.12
CA ALA A 213 1.93 27.93 25.69
C ALA A 213 2.94 26.90 25.17
N ILE A 214 2.46 25.93 24.42
CA ILE A 214 3.25 24.89 23.75
C ILE A 214 3.26 25.22 22.26
N ALA A 215 4.44 25.55 21.72
CA ALA A 215 4.64 25.80 20.30
C ALA A 215 5.25 24.57 19.63
N LYS A 216 4.61 24.04 18.60
CA LYS A 216 5.10 22.92 17.81
C LYS A 216 4.86 23.14 16.32
N GLY A 217 5.94 23.41 15.59
CA GLY A 217 5.84 23.79 14.18
C GLY A 217 4.98 25.05 14.01
N ASN A 218 3.89 24.93 13.29
CA ASN A 218 2.96 26.03 13.01
C ASN A 218 1.74 26.05 13.95
N THR A 219 1.75 25.25 15.03
CA THR A 219 0.64 25.12 15.97
C THR A 219 1.03 25.66 17.35
N PHE A 220 0.18 26.48 17.92
CA PHE A 220 0.25 26.98 19.30
C PHE A 220 -0.87 26.34 20.10
N SER A 221 -0.55 25.74 21.22
CA SER A 221 -1.54 25.08 22.07
C SER A 221 -1.30 25.33 23.54
N ALA A 222 -2.38 25.24 24.33
CA ALA A 222 -2.33 25.12 25.78
C ALA A 222 -3.36 24.08 26.21
N VAL A 223 -3.10 23.41 27.31
CA VAL A 223 -4.03 22.43 27.87
C VAL A 223 -4.45 22.83 29.27
N ARG A 224 -5.74 22.65 29.54
CA ARG A 224 -6.30 22.84 30.87
C ARG A 224 -6.95 21.55 31.36
N VAL A 225 -6.55 21.07 32.52
CA VAL A 225 -7.18 19.94 33.20
C VAL A 225 -8.50 20.38 33.78
N ILE A 226 -9.61 19.84 33.27
CA ILE A 226 -10.97 20.20 33.68
C ILE A 226 -11.44 19.35 34.85
N ALA A 227 -11.11 18.05 34.85
CA ALA A 227 -11.46 17.11 35.88
C ALA A 227 -10.48 15.95 35.96
N SER A 228 -10.38 15.35 37.13
CA SER A 228 -9.64 14.11 37.36
C SER A 228 -10.53 13.14 38.11
N ALA A 229 -10.65 11.91 37.66
CA ALA A 229 -11.49 10.90 38.27
C ALA A 229 -10.97 9.47 37.98
N MET A 230 -11.43 8.54 38.80
CA MET A 230 -11.33 7.11 38.51
C MET A 230 -12.51 6.75 37.63
N VAL A 231 -12.24 6.43 36.34
CA VAL A 231 -13.27 6.21 35.32
C VAL A 231 -13.01 4.86 34.64
N PRO A 232 -14.03 3.97 34.49
CA PRO A 232 -13.88 2.71 33.80
C PRO A 232 -13.61 2.91 32.29
N ASP A 233 -13.01 1.92 31.64
CA ASP A 233 -12.84 1.93 30.19
C ASP A 233 -14.14 1.53 29.45
N SER A 234 -15.04 0.79 30.11
CA SER A 234 -16.33 0.40 29.56
C SER A 234 -17.36 0.15 30.66
N VAL A 235 -18.62 0.30 30.29
CA VAL A 235 -19.78 0.04 31.14
C VAL A 235 -20.66 -1.01 30.48
N TYR A 236 -21.28 -1.89 31.29
CA TYR A 236 -22.22 -2.90 30.86
C TYR A 236 -23.63 -2.40 31.14
N VAL A 237 -24.40 -2.20 30.11
CA VAL A 237 -25.69 -1.50 30.18
C VAL A 237 -26.79 -2.22 29.44
N LYS A 238 -28.02 -2.03 29.89
CA LYS A 238 -29.22 -2.21 29.08
C LYS A 238 -29.67 -0.84 28.59
N TYR A 239 -30.24 -0.75 27.39
CA TYR A 239 -30.76 0.53 26.88
C TYR A 239 -32.01 0.35 26.04
N VAL A 240 -32.82 1.39 26.00
CA VAL A 240 -34.05 1.48 25.19
C VAL A 240 -34.24 2.90 24.67
N PRO A 241 -34.95 3.12 23.57
CA PRO A 241 -35.29 4.48 23.12
C PRO A 241 -36.02 5.26 24.20
N ALA A 242 -35.63 6.53 24.45
CA ALA A 242 -36.22 7.36 25.51
C ALA A 242 -37.70 7.73 25.21
N ALA A 243 -38.14 7.67 23.98
CA ALA A 243 -39.52 7.92 23.57
C ALA A 243 -40.45 6.69 23.73
N SER A 244 -39.91 5.54 24.19
CA SER A 244 -40.72 4.34 24.40
C SER A 244 -41.71 4.48 25.54
N GLU A 245 -42.91 3.90 25.37
CA GLU A 245 -43.83 3.71 26.47
C GLU A 245 -43.31 2.60 27.40
N ASN A 246 -43.44 2.73 28.72
CA ASN A 246 -43.01 1.74 29.72
C ASN A 246 -41.50 1.39 29.68
N VAL A 247 -40.63 2.42 29.67
CA VAL A 247 -39.15 2.31 29.64
C VAL A 247 -38.63 1.28 30.63
N ASP A 248 -39.10 1.24 31.88
CA ASP A 248 -38.63 0.33 32.91
C ASP A 248 -38.94 -1.15 32.57
N SER A 249 -40.12 -1.42 32.02
CA SER A 249 -40.52 -2.75 31.61
C SER A 249 -39.66 -3.25 30.41
N LEU A 250 -39.36 -2.36 29.47
CA LEU A 250 -38.50 -2.66 28.33
C LEU A 250 -37.04 -2.85 28.74
N LEU A 251 -36.53 -2.05 29.69
CA LEU A 251 -35.17 -2.23 30.24
C LEU A 251 -35.04 -3.58 30.95
N ASN A 252 -36.10 -4.11 31.57
CA ASN A 252 -36.03 -5.44 32.23
C ASN A 252 -35.78 -6.55 31.23
N VAL A 253 -36.36 -6.49 30.02
CA VAL A 253 -36.24 -7.51 28.98
C VAL A 253 -35.16 -7.21 27.95
N ALA A 254 -34.61 -5.99 27.91
CA ALA A 254 -33.53 -5.60 26.99
C ALA A 254 -32.26 -6.41 27.27
N GLU A 255 -31.58 -6.80 26.21
CA GLU A 255 -30.30 -7.50 26.33
C GLU A 255 -29.17 -6.52 26.68
N PRO A 256 -28.33 -6.86 27.64
CA PRO A 256 -27.26 -5.97 28.07
C PRO A 256 -26.03 -6.09 27.17
N MET A 257 -25.30 -4.99 26.97
CA MET A 257 -24.07 -4.95 26.21
C MET A 257 -22.98 -4.09 26.86
N TRP A 258 -21.74 -4.33 26.49
CA TRP A 258 -20.62 -3.47 26.86
C TRP A 258 -20.56 -2.27 25.93
N ILE A 259 -20.49 -1.07 26.51
CA ILE A 259 -20.22 0.18 25.80
C ILE A 259 -18.87 0.71 26.27
N THR A 260 -17.95 0.91 25.31
CA THR A 260 -16.69 1.60 25.54
C THR A 260 -16.89 3.11 25.43
N GLN A 261 -15.97 3.87 26.01
CA GLN A 261 -16.01 5.30 25.88
C GLN A 261 -15.92 5.74 24.41
N THR A 262 -16.96 6.43 23.95
CA THR A 262 -17.04 7.04 22.61
C THR A 262 -17.55 8.48 22.76
N PRO A 263 -17.24 9.39 21.81
CA PRO A 263 -17.76 10.75 21.84
C PRO A 263 -19.29 10.79 21.98
N GLY A 264 -19.76 11.56 22.95
CA GLY A 264 -21.19 11.68 23.29
C GLY A 264 -21.68 10.72 24.39
N PHE A 265 -20.84 9.78 24.85
CA PHE A 265 -21.17 8.83 25.91
C PHE A 265 -20.32 9.01 27.17
N GLU A 266 -19.66 10.15 27.34
CA GLU A 266 -18.73 10.42 28.44
C GLU A 266 -19.41 10.38 29.81
N ASP A 267 -20.65 10.86 29.88
CA ASP A 267 -21.42 10.88 31.14
C ASP A 267 -21.85 9.46 31.55
N LEU A 268 -22.01 8.56 30.60
CA LEU A 268 -22.31 7.15 30.88
C LEU A 268 -21.15 6.47 31.61
N MET A 269 -19.91 6.84 31.29
CA MET A 269 -18.70 6.26 31.92
C MET A 269 -18.56 6.65 33.39
N THR A 270 -19.20 7.75 33.83
CA THR A 270 -19.17 8.21 35.23
C THR A 270 -20.45 7.89 36.00
N ALA A 271 -21.41 7.26 35.34
CA ALA A 271 -22.68 6.91 35.98
C ALA A 271 -22.52 5.80 37.02
N LYS A 272 -23.30 5.87 38.08
CA LYS A 272 -23.28 4.84 39.15
C LYS A 272 -23.93 3.54 38.67
N VAL A 273 -23.39 2.43 39.09
CA VAL A 273 -24.02 1.10 38.88
C VAL A 273 -25.42 1.13 39.50
N GLY A 274 -26.42 0.66 38.78
CA GLY A 274 -27.83 0.69 39.12
C GLY A 274 -28.57 1.98 38.76
N SER A 275 -27.90 3.01 38.23
CA SER A 275 -28.54 4.25 37.79
C SER A 275 -28.99 4.20 36.33
N GLN A 276 -30.01 4.98 36.01
CA GLN A 276 -30.44 5.25 34.64
C GLN A 276 -29.89 6.60 34.15
N VAL A 277 -29.40 6.61 32.94
CA VAL A 277 -28.86 7.80 32.26
C VAL A 277 -29.60 8.02 30.95
N LYS A 278 -30.11 9.24 30.72
CA LYS A 278 -30.71 9.63 29.43
C LYS A 278 -29.64 10.27 28.55
N LEU A 279 -29.37 9.68 27.40
CA LEU A 279 -28.30 10.16 26.52
C LEU A 279 -28.60 9.81 25.07
N GLY A 280 -28.40 10.73 24.15
CA GLY A 280 -28.52 10.47 22.71
C GLY A 280 -29.87 9.93 22.25
N GLY A 281 -30.98 10.26 22.95
CA GLY A 281 -32.31 9.73 22.65
C GLY A 281 -32.63 8.36 23.25
N PHE A 282 -31.71 7.82 24.08
CA PHE A 282 -31.88 6.54 24.76
C PHE A 282 -31.83 6.70 26.28
N VAL A 283 -32.44 5.74 26.99
CA VAL A 283 -32.27 5.54 28.43
C VAL A 283 -31.41 4.32 28.66
N PHE A 284 -30.29 4.50 29.34
CA PHE A 284 -29.32 3.47 29.69
C PHE A 284 -29.49 3.10 31.18
N ASN A 285 -29.52 1.82 31.50
CA ASN A 285 -29.41 1.31 32.86
C ASN A 285 -28.06 0.66 33.06
N VAL A 286 -27.21 1.19 33.94
CA VAL A 286 -25.84 0.72 34.18
C VAL A 286 -25.84 -0.46 35.12
N LEU A 287 -25.40 -1.62 34.66
CA LEU A 287 -25.41 -2.89 35.42
C LEU A 287 -24.07 -3.15 36.11
N LYS A 288 -22.97 -2.90 35.43
CA LYS A 288 -21.59 -3.07 35.97
C LYS A 288 -20.60 -2.26 35.14
N THR A 289 -19.39 -2.10 35.65
CA THR A 289 -18.30 -1.39 34.96
C THR A 289 -17.03 -2.26 34.97
N THR A 290 -16.09 -1.97 34.07
CA THR A 290 -14.70 -2.43 34.21
C THR A 290 -14.05 -1.76 35.43
N ALA A 291 -12.91 -2.28 35.88
CA ALA A 291 -12.13 -1.66 36.96
C ALA A 291 -11.81 -0.19 36.58
N PRO A 292 -12.15 0.79 37.43
CA PRO A 292 -11.86 2.19 37.15
C PRO A 292 -10.35 2.45 37.16
N VAL A 293 -9.89 3.26 36.21
CA VAL A 293 -8.51 3.74 36.09
C VAL A 293 -8.45 5.25 36.19
N ALA A 294 -7.30 5.77 36.61
CA ALA A 294 -7.11 7.21 36.71
C ALA A 294 -7.18 7.88 35.34
N LYS A 295 -8.15 8.74 35.13
CA LYS A 295 -8.33 9.50 33.88
C LYS A 295 -8.46 10.99 34.18
N LYS A 296 -8.15 11.77 33.15
CA LYS A 296 -8.33 13.24 33.19
C LYS A 296 -9.15 13.70 32.00
N ARG A 297 -10.01 14.66 32.22
CA ARG A 297 -10.74 15.39 31.19
C ARG A 297 -10.00 16.69 30.96
N VAL A 298 -9.71 17.00 29.70
CA VAL A 298 -8.91 18.17 29.35
C VAL A 298 -9.59 19.02 28.30
N ALA A 299 -9.28 20.30 28.32
CA ALA A 299 -9.56 21.23 27.25
C ALA A 299 -8.22 21.60 26.59
N VAL A 300 -8.19 21.70 25.28
CA VAL A 300 -7.00 22.10 24.52
C VAL A 300 -7.37 23.32 23.68
N LEU A 301 -6.80 24.47 24.03
CA LEU A 301 -6.79 25.63 23.16
C LEU A 301 -5.75 25.41 22.10
N GLU A 302 -6.11 25.56 20.83
CA GLU A 302 -5.22 25.33 19.69
C GLU A 302 -5.42 26.42 18.63
N LYS A 303 -4.33 26.99 18.15
CA LYS A 303 -4.29 27.91 17.02
C LYS A 303 -3.24 27.41 16.03
N ASN A 304 -3.67 27.18 14.80
CA ASN A 304 -2.81 26.76 13.71
C ASN A 304 -2.51 27.98 12.83
N ALA A 305 -1.23 28.17 12.49
CA ALA A 305 -0.89 29.15 11.45
C ALA A 305 -1.41 28.64 10.11
N VAL A 306 -2.26 29.42 9.49
CA VAL A 306 -2.80 29.19 8.15
C VAL A 306 -2.24 30.27 7.24
N ALA A 307 -1.87 29.87 6.02
CA ALA A 307 -1.35 30.82 5.04
C ALA A 307 -2.39 31.92 4.75
N SER A 308 -2.00 33.17 4.93
CA SER A 308 -2.81 34.34 4.61
C SER A 308 -2.98 34.47 3.09
N LYS A 309 -3.91 35.34 2.67
CA LYS A 309 -4.09 35.65 1.26
C LYS A 309 -2.81 36.21 0.61
N GLU A 310 -2.06 36.99 1.36
CA GLU A 310 -0.77 37.54 0.93
C GLU A 310 0.24 36.42 0.68
N THR A 311 0.31 35.46 1.62
CA THR A 311 1.19 34.28 1.48
C THR A 311 0.78 33.44 0.28
N VAL A 312 -0.51 33.12 0.13
CA VAL A 312 -1.03 32.34 -1.02
C VAL A 312 -0.74 33.07 -2.33
N ASN A 313 -0.98 34.39 -2.39
CA ASN A 313 -0.68 35.21 -3.58
C ASN A 313 0.81 35.24 -3.91
N GLY A 314 1.67 35.21 -2.88
CA GLY A 314 3.11 35.11 -3.07
C GLY A 314 3.53 33.82 -3.78
N TYR A 315 2.99 32.68 -3.37
CA TYR A 315 3.23 31.38 -4.04
C TYR A 315 2.62 31.35 -5.45
N TYR A 316 1.41 31.90 -5.63
CA TYR A 316 0.80 32.02 -6.94
C TYR A 316 1.66 32.89 -7.90
N ALA A 317 2.22 34.00 -7.41
CA ALA A 317 3.09 34.84 -8.19
C ALA A 317 4.37 34.13 -8.63
N GLN A 318 4.96 33.28 -7.77
CA GLN A 318 6.10 32.45 -8.14
C GLN A 318 5.73 31.45 -9.25
N ALA A 319 4.60 30.73 -9.10
CA ALA A 319 4.10 29.81 -10.13
C ALA A 319 3.79 30.56 -11.44
N ASN A 320 3.23 31.77 -11.36
CA ASN A 320 2.92 32.61 -12.53
C ASN A 320 4.20 33.10 -13.23
N THR A 321 5.24 33.43 -12.48
CA THR A 321 6.54 33.76 -13.04
C THR A 321 7.10 32.62 -13.89
N LEU A 322 7.07 31.39 -13.34
CA LEU A 322 7.49 30.18 -14.05
C LEU A 322 6.64 29.95 -15.31
N ALA A 323 5.31 29.99 -15.20
CA ALA A 323 4.40 29.79 -16.33
C ALA A 323 4.59 30.82 -17.43
N THR A 324 4.79 32.08 -17.06
CA THR A 324 5.05 33.18 -18.00
C THR A 324 6.40 33.02 -18.71
N MET A 325 7.47 32.71 -17.99
CA MET A 325 8.79 32.45 -18.56
C MET A 325 8.80 31.23 -19.49
N ALA A 326 8.02 30.19 -19.13
CA ALA A 326 7.86 29.00 -19.95
C ALA A 326 7.13 29.27 -21.28
N ALA A 327 6.26 30.29 -21.33
CA ALA A 327 5.55 30.71 -22.52
C ALA A 327 4.90 29.55 -23.31
N GLY A 328 4.41 28.52 -22.60
CA GLY A 328 3.78 27.34 -23.16
C GLY A 328 4.72 26.34 -23.85
N LYS A 329 6.04 26.51 -23.77
CA LYS A 329 7.06 25.70 -24.47
C LYS A 329 8.03 25.04 -23.51
N TYR A 330 8.33 23.77 -23.72
CA TYR A 330 9.21 22.97 -22.86
C TYR A 330 10.64 23.54 -22.74
N ASP A 331 11.26 23.94 -23.85
CA ASP A 331 12.64 24.50 -23.80
C ASP A 331 12.71 25.75 -22.94
N SER A 332 11.67 26.60 -23.00
CA SER A 332 11.57 27.80 -22.17
C SER A 332 11.27 27.41 -20.71
N PHE A 333 10.45 26.40 -20.48
CA PHE A 333 10.17 25.86 -19.15
C PHE A 333 11.46 25.37 -18.47
N ARG A 334 12.31 24.60 -19.16
CA ARG A 334 13.59 24.14 -18.61
C ARG A 334 14.52 25.32 -18.25
N LYS A 335 14.65 26.31 -19.14
CA LYS A 335 15.44 27.53 -18.85
C LYS A 335 14.88 28.31 -17.67
N ALA A 336 13.56 28.37 -17.53
CA ALA A 336 12.91 29.03 -16.41
C ALA A 336 13.13 28.25 -15.09
N VAL A 337 13.01 26.95 -15.10
CA VAL A 337 13.32 26.06 -13.95
C VAL A 337 14.75 26.30 -13.46
N ASP A 338 15.72 26.27 -14.37
CA ASP A 338 17.14 26.51 -14.06
C ASP A 338 17.38 27.92 -13.53
N SER A 339 16.79 28.94 -14.17
CA SER A 339 16.93 30.35 -13.79
C SER A 339 16.32 30.68 -12.43
N LEU A 340 15.18 30.04 -12.09
CA LEU A 340 14.47 30.23 -10.82
C LEU A 340 15.02 29.33 -9.70
N GLY A 341 15.91 28.38 -10.02
CA GLY A 341 16.47 27.43 -9.06
C GLY A 341 15.42 26.50 -8.45
N VAL A 342 14.34 26.22 -9.17
CA VAL A 342 13.27 25.31 -8.72
C VAL A 342 13.48 23.91 -9.27
N TYR A 343 12.87 22.92 -8.63
CA TYR A 343 13.02 21.52 -9.05
C TYR A 343 11.81 21.08 -9.90
N ALA A 344 12.08 20.51 -11.07
CA ALA A 344 11.08 19.87 -11.89
C ALA A 344 11.08 18.35 -11.64
N HIS A 345 9.95 17.83 -11.21
CA HIS A 345 9.74 16.42 -10.91
C HIS A 345 9.38 15.67 -12.19
N PRO A 346 10.17 14.65 -12.62
CA PRO A 346 9.83 13.84 -13.78
C PRO A 346 8.83 12.73 -13.39
N VAL A 347 7.87 12.47 -14.26
CA VAL A 347 6.97 11.30 -14.21
C VAL A 347 7.00 10.65 -15.59
N VAL A 348 7.37 9.37 -15.61
CA VAL A 348 7.48 8.59 -16.84
C VAL A 348 6.30 7.66 -16.99
N LYS A 349 5.73 7.59 -18.19
CA LYS A 349 4.59 6.72 -18.54
C LYS A 349 3.40 6.87 -17.58
N MET A 350 3.06 8.10 -17.21
CA MET A 350 1.88 8.40 -16.41
C MET A 350 0.62 7.85 -17.09
N ALA A 351 -0.14 7.02 -16.40
CA ALA A 351 -1.38 6.46 -16.91
C ALA A 351 -2.54 7.49 -16.86
N GLU A 352 -3.55 7.34 -17.73
CA GLU A 352 -4.72 8.24 -17.82
C GLU A 352 -5.51 8.36 -16.51
N GLY A 353 -5.54 7.30 -15.69
CA GLY A 353 -6.22 7.28 -14.40
C GLY A 353 -5.43 7.84 -13.22
N THR A 354 -4.21 8.37 -13.43
CA THR A 354 -3.36 8.87 -12.35
C THR A 354 -4.02 10.05 -11.64
N SER A 355 -4.20 9.94 -10.32
CA SER A 355 -4.81 10.98 -9.47
C SER A 355 -3.85 11.56 -8.43
N ARG A 356 -2.59 11.12 -8.45
CA ARG A 356 -1.56 11.54 -7.50
C ARG A 356 -0.22 11.74 -8.22
N LEU A 357 0.44 12.87 -7.98
CA LEU A 357 1.78 13.17 -8.47
C LEU A 357 2.71 13.41 -7.27
N GLY A 358 3.60 12.47 -7.01
CA GLY A 358 4.45 12.52 -5.82
C GLY A 358 3.63 12.59 -4.53
N ALA A 359 3.79 13.67 -3.76
CA ALA A 359 3.03 13.93 -2.53
C ALA A 359 1.68 14.64 -2.76
N VAL A 360 1.37 15.06 -3.99
CA VAL A 360 0.17 15.85 -4.31
C VAL A 360 -0.96 14.93 -4.73
N ASP A 361 -2.01 14.84 -3.94
CA ASP A 361 -3.25 14.13 -4.26
C ASP A 361 -4.22 15.05 -5.03
N GLY A 362 -5.17 14.46 -5.77
CA GLY A 362 -6.20 15.20 -6.49
C GLY A 362 -5.74 15.78 -7.84
N THR A 363 -4.70 15.20 -8.44
CA THR A 363 -4.07 15.71 -9.67
C THR A 363 -4.72 15.23 -10.97
N LYS A 364 -5.95 14.72 -10.93
CA LYS A 364 -6.67 14.24 -12.12
C LYS A 364 -6.78 15.29 -13.24
N GLU A 365 -6.91 16.56 -12.87
CA GLU A 365 -6.98 17.66 -13.82
C GLU A 365 -5.67 17.82 -14.62
N ILE A 366 -4.53 17.67 -13.94
CA ILE A 366 -3.21 17.68 -14.58
C ILE A 366 -3.07 16.50 -15.55
N THR A 367 -3.48 15.31 -15.10
CA THR A 367 -3.44 14.09 -15.92
C THR A 367 -4.32 14.24 -17.17
N ARG A 368 -5.55 14.72 -17.02
CA ARG A 368 -6.47 14.97 -18.15
C ARG A 368 -5.84 15.93 -19.15
N TRP A 369 -5.34 17.06 -18.66
CA TRP A 369 -4.65 18.03 -19.51
C TRP A 369 -3.45 17.40 -20.25
N ALA A 370 -2.63 16.60 -19.57
CA ALA A 370 -1.45 15.99 -20.17
C ALA A 370 -1.82 15.01 -21.31
N PHE A 371 -2.97 14.34 -21.22
CA PHE A 371 -3.45 13.45 -22.29
C PHE A 371 -4.03 14.19 -23.50
N GLU A 372 -4.47 15.44 -23.33
CA GLU A 372 -4.95 16.31 -24.40
C GLU A 372 -3.83 17.17 -25.03
N ALA A 373 -2.76 17.42 -24.25
CA ALA A 373 -1.66 18.28 -24.66
C ALA A 373 -0.71 17.61 -25.66
N LYS A 374 -0.04 18.44 -26.45
CA LYS A 374 1.01 18.00 -27.39
C LYS A 374 2.34 17.87 -26.67
N LYS A 375 3.22 17.01 -27.18
CA LYS A 375 4.61 16.95 -26.72
C LYS A 375 5.29 18.32 -26.79
N GLY A 376 5.94 18.72 -25.70
CA GLY A 376 6.59 20.03 -25.55
C GLY A 376 5.66 21.14 -25.09
N GLN A 377 4.38 20.90 -24.90
CA GLN A 377 3.43 21.88 -24.38
C GLN A 377 3.58 22.00 -22.86
N VAL A 378 3.47 23.24 -22.36
CA VAL A 378 3.45 23.58 -20.92
C VAL A 378 2.07 24.07 -20.55
N SER A 379 1.60 23.69 -19.38
CA SER A 379 0.28 24.06 -18.86
C SER A 379 0.21 25.51 -18.38
N SER A 380 -1.02 25.98 -18.17
CA SER A 380 -1.31 27.04 -17.21
C SER A 380 -1.06 26.53 -15.77
N ILE A 381 -1.25 27.40 -14.78
CA ILE A 381 -1.14 27.03 -13.37
C ILE A 381 -2.37 26.20 -12.97
N PHE A 382 -2.14 25.03 -12.43
CA PHE A 382 -3.16 24.25 -11.71
C PHE A 382 -3.16 24.63 -10.24
N THR A 383 -4.35 24.78 -9.66
CA THR A 383 -4.54 24.98 -8.22
C THR A 383 -5.16 23.72 -7.64
N ILE A 384 -4.39 22.99 -6.86
CA ILE A 384 -4.82 21.70 -6.27
C ILE A 384 -5.06 21.88 -4.78
N ASN A 385 -6.27 21.50 -4.32
CA ASN A 385 -6.69 21.51 -2.91
C ASN A 385 -6.45 22.87 -2.20
N ASN A 386 -6.36 23.96 -2.93
CA ASN A 386 -6.00 25.31 -2.45
C ASN A 386 -4.63 25.43 -1.74
N ASN A 387 -3.84 24.37 -1.77
CA ASN A 387 -2.55 24.27 -1.08
C ASN A 387 -1.36 24.08 -2.03
N TYR A 388 -1.61 23.83 -3.31
CA TYR A 388 -0.56 23.58 -4.27
C TYR A 388 -0.81 24.34 -5.57
N PHE A 389 0.22 24.98 -6.09
CA PHE A 389 0.25 25.51 -7.45
C PHE A 389 1.20 24.67 -8.28
N VAL A 390 0.74 24.16 -9.42
CA VAL A 390 1.51 23.24 -10.25
C VAL A 390 1.58 23.77 -11.68
N VAL A 391 2.77 23.76 -12.27
CA VAL A 391 2.99 23.98 -13.69
C VAL A 391 3.63 22.73 -14.26
N ALA A 392 3.03 22.15 -15.30
CA ALA A 392 3.44 20.89 -15.89
C ALA A 392 3.79 21.05 -17.37
N ALA A 393 4.73 20.22 -17.84
CA ALA A 393 5.14 20.14 -19.23
C ALA A 393 5.06 18.71 -19.72
N VAL A 394 4.53 18.45 -20.93
CA VAL A 394 4.53 17.12 -21.56
C VAL A 394 5.86 16.91 -22.28
N THR A 395 6.63 15.92 -21.84
CA THR A 395 7.95 15.59 -22.42
C THR A 395 7.91 14.39 -23.37
N GLY A 396 6.94 13.49 -23.18
CA GLY A 396 6.76 12.30 -24.02
C GLY A 396 5.30 11.90 -24.16
N ILE A 397 4.98 11.28 -25.29
CA ILE A 397 3.67 10.69 -25.59
C ILE A 397 3.89 9.23 -25.96
N HIS A 398 3.29 8.34 -25.21
CA HIS A 398 3.27 6.90 -25.46
C HIS A 398 1.88 6.50 -25.90
N GLU A 399 1.77 6.01 -27.13
CA GLU A 399 0.49 5.50 -27.66
C GLU A 399 0.26 4.07 -27.17
N GLU A 400 -1.00 3.70 -27.05
CA GLU A 400 -1.39 2.31 -26.78
C GLU A 400 -0.91 1.40 -27.92
N GLY A 401 -0.40 0.22 -27.57
CA GLY A 401 0.08 -0.76 -28.54
C GLY A 401 1.41 -1.39 -28.14
N TYR A 402 2.45 -1.19 -28.91
CA TYR A 402 3.77 -1.74 -28.64
C TYR A 402 4.80 -0.63 -28.50
N THR A 403 5.62 -0.73 -27.45
CA THR A 403 6.76 0.18 -27.26
C THR A 403 7.65 0.18 -28.49
N PRO A 404 7.95 1.33 -29.11
CA PRO A 404 8.80 1.40 -30.29
C PRO A 404 10.17 0.77 -30.04
N VAL A 405 10.73 0.10 -31.06
CA VAL A 405 12.01 -0.60 -30.93
C VAL A 405 13.15 0.29 -30.46
N ASN A 406 13.17 1.56 -30.86
CA ASN A 406 14.19 2.53 -30.46
C ASN A 406 14.20 2.80 -28.93
N GLU A 407 13.06 2.73 -28.27
CA GLU A 407 12.96 2.91 -26.82
C GLU A 407 13.50 1.71 -26.05
N VAL A 408 13.34 0.50 -26.58
CA VAL A 408 13.77 -0.74 -25.93
C VAL A 408 15.11 -1.28 -26.48
N ALA A 409 15.65 -0.66 -27.51
CA ALA A 409 16.87 -1.11 -28.17
C ALA A 409 18.06 -1.25 -27.23
N SER A 410 18.22 -0.33 -26.29
CA SER A 410 19.32 -0.38 -25.30
C SER A 410 19.21 -1.63 -24.40
N SER A 411 18.01 -1.92 -23.89
CA SER A 411 17.75 -3.10 -23.07
C SER A 411 17.97 -4.38 -23.87
N ILE A 412 17.49 -4.44 -25.11
CA ILE A 412 17.68 -5.59 -26.00
C ILE A 412 19.16 -5.79 -26.31
N ARG A 413 19.91 -4.72 -26.59
CA ARG A 413 21.36 -4.81 -26.82
C ARG A 413 22.08 -5.39 -25.59
N ASN A 414 21.70 -5.00 -24.38
CA ASN A 414 22.29 -5.57 -23.17
C ASN A 414 21.99 -7.05 -23.03
N ILE A 415 20.76 -7.51 -23.35
CA ILE A 415 20.40 -8.93 -23.32
C ILE A 415 21.26 -9.71 -24.33
N LEU A 416 21.34 -9.23 -25.57
CA LEU A 416 22.10 -9.90 -26.64
C LEU A 416 23.62 -9.84 -26.36
N TYR A 417 24.11 -8.72 -25.85
CA TYR A 417 25.51 -8.58 -25.43
C TYR A 417 25.86 -9.61 -24.36
N ASN A 418 25.06 -9.72 -23.30
CA ASN A 418 25.31 -10.67 -22.21
C ASN A 418 25.33 -12.11 -22.73
N LYS A 419 24.40 -12.44 -23.65
CA LYS A 419 24.38 -13.76 -24.28
C LYS A 419 25.64 -14.04 -25.11
N GLN A 420 26.09 -13.07 -25.92
CA GLN A 420 27.31 -13.21 -26.73
C GLN A 420 28.57 -13.25 -25.87
N TYR A 421 28.60 -12.43 -24.80
CA TYR A 421 29.70 -12.40 -23.84
C TYR A 421 29.83 -13.73 -23.07
N ALA A 422 28.73 -14.30 -22.62
CA ALA A 422 28.70 -15.59 -21.95
C ALA A 422 29.19 -16.71 -22.87
N ALA A 423 28.73 -16.72 -24.12
CA ALA A 423 29.19 -17.70 -25.13
C ALA A 423 30.68 -17.55 -25.44
N LYS A 424 31.18 -16.33 -25.61
CA LYS A 424 32.60 -16.04 -25.82
C LYS A 424 33.45 -16.51 -24.65
N LYS A 425 33.04 -16.20 -23.43
CA LYS A 425 33.75 -16.63 -22.21
C LYS A 425 33.75 -18.15 -22.04
N ALA A 426 32.66 -18.81 -22.36
CA ALA A 426 32.62 -20.27 -22.37
C ALA A 426 33.60 -20.87 -23.42
N ALA A 427 33.72 -20.28 -24.61
CA ALA A 427 34.68 -20.71 -25.63
C ALA A 427 36.13 -20.48 -25.17
N GLU A 428 36.45 -19.32 -24.56
CA GLU A 428 37.76 -19.03 -23.98
C GLU A 428 38.12 -20.02 -22.84
N VAL A 429 37.17 -20.33 -21.96
CA VAL A 429 37.39 -21.33 -20.90
C VAL A 429 37.63 -22.70 -21.52
N LYS A 430 36.85 -23.10 -22.54
CA LYS A 430 37.01 -24.39 -23.23
C LYS A 430 38.41 -24.56 -23.81
N GLU A 431 38.91 -23.51 -24.48
CA GLU A 431 40.26 -23.53 -25.08
C GLU A 431 41.33 -23.60 -23.99
N ASN A 432 41.20 -22.87 -22.91
CA ASN A 432 42.17 -22.84 -21.83
C ASN A 432 42.29 -24.14 -21.04
N ILE A 433 41.23 -24.96 -20.99
CA ILE A 433 41.19 -26.22 -20.23
C ILE A 433 41.37 -27.45 -21.13
N GLU A 434 41.63 -27.28 -22.42
CA GLU A 434 41.79 -28.39 -23.34
C GLU A 434 42.90 -29.34 -22.86
N GLY A 435 42.57 -30.65 -22.79
CA GLY A 435 43.50 -31.69 -22.32
C GLY A 435 43.65 -31.80 -20.79
N LEU A 436 43.02 -30.96 -20.01
CA LEU A 436 43.01 -31.09 -18.55
C LEU A 436 41.90 -32.04 -18.10
N THR A 437 42.24 -32.98 -17.23
CA THR A 437 41.34 -34.03 -16.71
C THR A 437 41.13 -33.98 -15.20
N ASP A 438 41.62 -32.93 -14.54
CA ASP A 438 41.48 -32.72 -13.11
C ASP A 438 40.97 -31.30 -12.81
N LEU A 439 39.98 -31.19 -11.90
CA LEU A 439 39.38 -29.91 -11.54
C LEU A 439 40.35 -28.96 -10.83
N THR A 440 41.34 -29.51 -10.07
CA THR A 440 42.33 -28.69 -9.38
C THR A 440 43.25 -28.02 -10.40
N ALA A 441 43.74 -28.78 -11.38
CA ALA A 441 44.56 -28.26 -12.46
C ALA A 441 43.78 -27.22 -13.32
N ILE A 442 42.47 -27.45 -13.54
CA ILE A 442 41.58 -26.50 -14.22
C ILE A 442 41.45 -25.21 -13.42
N ALA A 443 41.24 -25.32 -12.12
CA ALA A 443 41.11 -24.15 -11.22
C ALA A 443 42.40 -23.30 -11.21
N GLU A 444 43.57 -23.94 -11.08
CA GLU A 444 44.85 -23.27 -11.17
C GLU A 444 45.06 -22.55 -12.50
N LYS A 445 44.74 -23.23 -13.62
CA LYS A 445 44.86 -22.68 -14.98
C LYS A 445 43.96 -21.46 -15.19
N LEU A 446 42.75 -21.47 -14.58
CA LEU A 446 41.78 -20.41 -14.71
C LEU A 446 41.92 -19.33 -13.61
N GLY A 447 42.87 -19.47 -12.68
CA GLY A 447 43.11 -18.50 -11.58
C GLY A 447 41.97 -18.43 -10.57
N THR A 448 41.34 -19.56 -10.29
CA THR A 448 40.21 -19.66 -9.36
C THR A 448 40.35 -20.86 -8.42
N THR A 449 39.34 -21.24 -7.69
CA THR A 449 39.38 -22.36 -6.74
C THR A 449 38.26 -23.36 -7.02
N VAL A 450 38.48 -24.62 -6.64
CA VAL A 450 37.42 -25.62 -6.63
C VAL A 450 36.47 -25.35 -5.46
N SER A 451 35.18 -25.34 -5.77
CA SER A 451 34.09 -25.22 -4.79
C SER A 451 33.29 -26.52 -4.75
N THR A 452 32.75 -26.88 -3.58
CA THR A 452 31.90 -28.06 -3.40
C THR A 452 30.53 -27.66 -2.92
N LYS A 453 29.51 -28.33 -3.42
CA LYS A 453 28.13 -28.24 -2.92
C LYS A 453 27.54 -29.63 -2.83
N ASP A 454 26.92 -29.92 -1.69
CA ASP A 454 26.25 -31.19 -1.41
C ASP A 454 24.74 -31.05 -1.38
N GLY A 455 24.04 -32.10 -1.74
CA GLY A 455 22.58 -32.17 -1.68
C GLY A 455 21.86 -31.19 -2.59
N VAL A 456 22.42 -30.89 -3.76
CA VAL A 456 21.82 -29.97 -4.74
C VAL A 456 20.67 -30.68 -5.45
N ALA A 457 19.45 -30.15 -5.34
CA ALA A 457 18.29 -30.58 -6.13
C ALA A 457 18.09 -29.65 -7.34
N PHE A 458 17.37 -30.12 -8.35
CA PHE A 458 17.03 -29.29 -9.52
C PHE A 458 16.30 -28.00 -9.11
N SER A 459 15.51 -28.05 -8.06
CA SER A 459 14.78 -26.90 -7.48
C SER A 459 15.62 -25.99 -6.56
N SER A 460 16.90 -26.32 -6.30
CA SER A 460 17.74 -25.62 -5.28
C SER A 460 18.32 -24.27 -5.72
N PHE A 461 18.08 -23.81 -6.95
CA PHE A 461 18.73 -22.61 -7.50
C PHE A 461 18.50 -21.36 -6.63
N SER A 462 17.32 -21.20 -6.02
CA SER A 462 17.03 -20.03 -5.18
C SER A 462 17.57 -20.15 -3.76
N SER A 463 17.55 -21.34 -3.19
CA SER A 463 17.95 -21.58 -1.79
C SER A 463 19.46 -21.63 -1.61
N MET A 464 20.21 -22.11 -2.61
CA MET A 464 21.65 -22.25 -2.55
C MET A 464 22.41 -21.14 -3.28
N GLY A 465 21.72 -20.21 -3.96
CA GLY A 465 22.34 -19.14 -4.74
C GLY A 465 23.13 -19.64 -5.96
N LEU A 466 22.83 -20.86 -6.43
CA LEU A 466 23.47 -21.46 -7.60
C LEU A 466 22.79 -21.04 -8.90
N ASP A 467 23.55 -21.02 -9.98
CA ASP A 467 23.04 -20.65 -11.29
C ASP A 467 22.12 -21.75 -11.86
N PRO A 468 20.90 -21.42 -12.30
CA PRO A 468 19.97 -22.41 -12.86
C PRO A 468 20.52 -23.18 -14.06
N MET A 469 21.30 -22.51 -14.92
CA MET A 469 21.92 -23.17 -16.09
C MET A 469 22.94 -24.21 -15.66
N PHE A 470 23.74 -23.91 -14.66
CA PHE A 470 24.69 -24.83 -14.05
C PHE A 470 23.99 -26.03 -13.40
N ILE A 471 22.98 -25.79 -12.56
CA ILE A 471 22.22 -26.87 -11.91
C ILE A 471 21.59 -27.79 -12.94
N GLY A 472 20.94 -27.22 -13.97
CA GLY A 472 20.30 -28.02 -15.02
C GLY A 472 21.30 -28.90 -15.80
N ALA A 473 22.47 -28.37 -16.11
CA ALA A 473 23.52 -29.10 -16.76
C ALA A 473 24.10 -30.21 -15.86
N ALA A 474 24.37 -29.91 -14.59
CA ALA A 474 24.88 -30.87 -13.62
C ALA A 474 23.87 -31.99 -13.31
N TYR A 475 22.57 -31.66 -13.21
CA TYR A 475 21.52 -32.65 -13.03
C TYR A 475 21.46 -33.69 -14.15
N ALA A 476 21.70 -33.26 -15.39
CA ALA A 476 21.65 -34.11 -16.60
C ALA A 476 22.97 -34.80 -16.93
N SER A 477 24.08 -34.50 -16.23
CA SER A 477 25.39 -35.06 -16.55
C SER A 477 25.62 -36.46 -15.93
N GLU A 478 26.66 -37.17 -16.41
CA GLU A 478 27.13 -38.42 -15.81
C GLU A 478 27.99 -38.16 -14.57
N ASP A 479 28.01 -39.13 -13.63
CA ASP A 479 28.78 -39.04 -12.41
C ASP A 479 30.28 -39.25 -12.66
N ASN A 480 31.10 -38.55 -11.91
CA ASN A 480 32.57 -38.61 -11.94
C ASN A 480 33.21 -38.21 -13.27
N VAL A 481 32.47 -37.56 -14.15
CA VAL A 481 32.96 -37.00 -15.42
C VAL A 481 33.08 -35.49 -15.28
N ILE A 482 34.20 -34.91 -15.74
CA ILE A 482 34.35 -33.46 -15.83
C ILE A 482 33.52 -32.97 -17.02
N CYS A 483 32.58 -32.10 -16.71
CA CYS A 483 31.62 -31.54 -17.66
C CYS A 483 31.76 -30.00 -17.75
N GLY A 484 31.28 -29.46 -18.85
CA GLY A 484 31.34 -28.02 -19.14
C GLY A 484 32.35 -27.69 -20.23
N PRO A 485 32.67 -26.43 -20.47
CA PRO A 485 32.15 -25.25 -19.74
C PRO A 485 30.69 -24.95 -20.02
N VAL A 486 29.95 -24.60 -18.99
CA VAL A 486 28.55 -24.14 -19.06
C VAL A 486 28.51 -22.66 -18.76
N ALA A 487 27.96 -21.88 -19.69
CA ALA A 487 27.71 -20.44 -19.45
C ALA A 487 26.43 -20.26 -18.65
N GLY A 488 26.54 -19.72 -17.44
CA GLY A 488 25.43 -19.33 -16.59
C GLY A 488 25.12 -17.83 -16.68
N ASN A 489 24.35 -17.34 -15.72
CA ASN A 489 24.01 -15.93 -15.62
C ASN A 489 25.16 -15.09 -14.99
N ASN A 490 25.95 -15.70 -14.10
CA ASN A 490 26.96 -15.01 -13.31
C ASN A 490 28.40 -15.38 -13.68
N GLY A 491 28.60 -16.43 -14.46
CA GLY A 491 29.92 -16.94 -14.81
C GLY A 491 29.85 -18.20 -15.68
N VAL A 492 31.04 -18.74 -15.95
CA VAL A 492 31.21 -19.99 -16.67
C VAL A 492 31.63 -21.08 -15.68
N TYR A 493 30.98 -22.23 -15.74
CA TYR A 493 31.15 -23.35 -14.81
C TYR A 493 31.77 -24.54 -15.53
N VAL A 494 32.78 -25.15 -14.89
CA VAL A 494 33.32 -26.48 -15.20
C VAL A 494 33.14 -27.31 -13.94
N TYR A 495 32.59 -28.50 -14.04
CA TYR A 495 32.13 -29.24 -12.87
C TYR A 495 32.23 -30.75 -13.04
N LYS A 496 32.15 -31.45 -11.93
CA LYS A 496 32.05 -32.89 -11.82
C LYS A 496 31.02 -33.26 -10.75
N VAL A 497 30.02 -34.03 -11.12
CA VAL A 497 29.08 -34.61 -10.14
C VAL A 497 29.77 -35.79 -9.45
N THR A 498 29.85 -35.73 -8.14
CA THR A 498 30.60 -36.73 -7.32
C THR A 498 29.73 -37.84 -6.74
N GLY A 499 28.42 -37.61 -6.72
CA GLY A 499 27.46 -38.63 -6.25
C GLY A 499 26.01 -38.12 -6.34
N ARG A 500 25.09 -39.08 -6.30
CA ARG A 500 23.65 -38.80 -6.34
C ARG A 500 22.95 -39.55 -5.23
N GLU A 501 21.92 -38.93 -4.69
CA GLU A 501 21.07 -39.51 -3.68
C GLU A 501 19.61 -39.24 -4.01
N THR A 502 18.73 -40.17 -3.67
CA THR A 502 17.28 -39.95 -3.74
C THR A 502 16.75 -39.80 -2.31
N GLN A 503 16.21 -38.66 -2.01
CA GLN A 503 15.59 -38.32 -0.74
C GLN A 503 14.06 -38.51 -0.84
N SER A 504 13.34 -38.34 0.26
CA SER A 504 11.88 -38.46 0.32
C SER A 504 11.20 -37.34 1.07
N HIS A 505 11.89 -36.19 1.22
CA HIS A 505 11.38 -35.06 1.99
C HIS A 505 10.27 -34.30 1.25
N TYR A 506 10.27 -34.32 -0.09
CA TYR A 506 9.22 -33.72 -0.90
C TYR A 506 8.19 -34.78 -1.28
N THR A 507 6.95 -34.60 -0.88
CA THR A 507 5.88 -35.58 -1.02
C THR A 507 4.85 -35.17 -2.07
N GLU A 508 3.94 -36.09 -2.43
CA GLU A 508 2.80 -35.77 -3.28
C GLU A 508 1.93 -34.66 -2.67
N GLU A 509 1.77 -34.64 -1.35
CA GLU A 509 1.05 -33.60 -0.66
C GLU A 509 1.74 -32.23 -0.80
N SER A 510 3.08 -32.20 -0.67
CA SER A 510 3.87 -30.99 -0.92
C SER A 510 3.70 -30.48 -2.35
N ALA A 511 3.68 -31.39 -3.33
CA ALA A 511 3.46 -31.03 -4.74
C ALA A 511 2.06 -30.41 -4.96
N LYS A 512 1.03 -31.01 -4.36
CA LYS A 512 -0.35 -30.48 -4.40
C LYS A 512 -0.47 -29.12 -3.73
N GLN A 513 0.16 -28.91 -2.58
CA GLN A 513 0.16 -27.62 -1.88
C GLN A 513 0.85 -26.54 -2.69
N HIS A 514 2.02 -26.81 -3.28
CA HIS A 514 2.72 -25.86 -4.14
C HIS A 514 1.91 -25.53 -5.40
N SER A 515 1.26 -26.52 -6.00
CA SER A 515 0.39 -26.28 -7.16
C SER A 515 -0.81 -25.41 -6.79
N ALA A 516 -1.46 -25.69 -5.65
CA ALA A 516 -2.58 -24.89 -5.17
C ALA A 516 -2.16 -23.43 -4.88
N GLN A 517 -0.99 -23.20 -4.27
CA GLN A 517 -0.45 -21.86 -4.06
C GLN A 517 -0.16 -21.14 -5.38
N ARG A 518 0.44 -21.83 -6.36
CA ARG A 518 0.69 -21.26 -7.69
C ARG A 518 -0.61 -20.92 -8.40
N ALA A 519 -1.60 -21.82 -8.36
CA ALA A 519 -2.93 -21.59 -8.94
C ALA A 519 -3.63 -20.38 -8.31
N GLN A 520 -3.56 -20.24 -6.98
CA GLN A 520 -4.09 -19.09 -6.28
C GLN A 520 -3.39 -17.78 -6.71
N TYR A 521 -2.08 -17.78 -6.83
CA TYR A 521 -1.34 -16.63 -7.31
C TYR A 521 -1.68 -16.28 -8.77
N SER A 522 -1.68 -17.28 -9.65
CA SER A 522 -2.00 -17.12 -11.07
C SER A 522 -3.44 -16.65 -11.28
N SER A 523 -4.38 -17.08 -10.42
CA SER A 523 -5.77 -16.67 -10.51
C SER A 523 -5.98 -15.16 -10.38
N GLN A 524 -5.10 -14.46 -9.67
CA GLN A 524 -5.17 -13.00 -9.54
C GLN A 524 -4.95 -12.28 -10.89
N MET A 525 -4.27 -12.94 -11.83
CA MET A 525 -4.02 -12.39 -13.16
C MET A 525 -5.15 -12.65 -14.16
N VAL A 526 -6.12 -13.50 -13.81
CA VAL A 526 -7.20 -13.91 -14.73
C VAL A 526 -8.03 -12.70 -15.20
N VAL A 527 -8.48 -11.86 -14.27
CA VAL A 527 -9.31 -10.70 -14.61
C VAL A 527 -8.54 -9.67 -15.44
N PRO A 528 -7.33 -9.23 -15.06
CA PRO A 528 -6.52 -8.36 -15.90
C PRO A 528 -6.31 -8.90 -17.31
N VAL A 529 -6.01 -10.21 -17.46
CA VAL A 529 -5.81 -10.83 -18.76
C VAL A 529 -7.10 -10.85 -19.58
N MET A 530 -8.23 -11.18 -18.96
CA MET A 530 -9.53 -11.17 -19.65
C MET A 530 -9.96 -9.77 -20.06
N MET A 531 -9.70 -8.76 -19.23
CA MET A 531 -9.97 -7.35 -19.58
C MET A 531 -9.13 -6.90 -20.76
N ASP A 532 -7.87 -7.32 -20.81
CA ASP A 532 -6.96 -7.03 -21.91
C ASP A 532 -7.40 -7.75 -23.21
N ASP A 533 -7.79 -9.02 -23.11
CA ASP A 533 -8.24 -9.83 -24.26
C ASP A 533 -9.58 -9.33 -24.82
N ALA A 534 -10.46 -8.85 -23.96
CA ALA A 534 -11.75 -8.25 -24.31
C ALA A 534 -11.66 -6.78 -24.74
N ASP A 535 -10.46 -6.19 -24.82
CA ASP A 535 -10.21 -4.76 -25.12
C ASP A 535 -11.08 -3.81 -24.27
N VAL A 536 -11.22 -4.12 -22.97
CA VAL A 536 -12.02 -3.31 -22.06
C VAL A 536 -11.35 -1.97 -21.83
N LYS A 537 -12.04 -0.86 -22.19
CA LYS A 537 -11.56 0.51 -22.00
C LYS A 537 -12.24 1.14 -20.80
N ASP A 538 -11.48 1.46 -19.78
CA ASP A 538 -11.96 2.18 -18.60
C ASP A 538 -11.86 3.70 -18.82
N ASN A 539 -12.99 4.31 -19.18
CA ASN A 539 -13.08 5.76 -19.40
C ASN A 539 -13.52 6.54 -18.14
N ARG A 540 -13.67 5.89 -16.99
CA ARG A 540 -14.13 6.55 -15.76
C ARG A 540 -13.23 7.70 -15.34
N ALA A 541 -11.92 7.60 -15.55
CA ALA A 541 -10.96 8.68 -15.26
C ALA A 541 -11.25 9.99 -16.00
N ARG A 542 -12.02 9.95 -17.11
CA ARG A 542 -12.43 11.15 -17.87
C ARG A 542 -13.62 11.87 -17.25
N PHE A 543 -14.41 11.18 -16.43
CA PHE A 543 -15.69 11.68 -15.91
C PHE A 543 -15.68 11.84 -14.38
N TYR A 544 -14.91 11.07 -13.70
CA TYR A 544 -14.78 11.02 -12.24
C TYR A 544 -13.31 11.24 -11.84
#